data_49655a2fe1785beb6df69424ae480238
#
_entry.id   49655a2fe1785beb6df69424ae480238
#
_cell.length_a   1.000
_cell.length_b   1.000
_cell.length_c   1.000
_cell.angle_alpha   90.00
_cell.angle_beta   90.00
_cell.angle_gamma   90.00
#
_symmetry.space_group_name_H-M   'P 1'
#
loop_
_entity.id
_entity.type
_entity.pdbx_description
1 polymer ?
#
loop_
_entity_poly.entity_id
_entity_poly.type
_entity_poly.pdbx_seq_one_letter_code
_entity_poly.pdbx_strand_id
1 'polypeptide(L)'
;MIQRLLPQALLLLVARLGIAAVFFLSGRTKVSGFLSLKPSTYTLFRSEYALPLIPSDWAAHLATYAEHLFPLLLLVGLLTRPAAAALLGMTLVIEVFVYPEAWPTHLTWAGLLLPLLAYGGGAWSLDRRLFGKP
;
A
#
# COMPACT_ATOMS: atom_id res chain seq x y z
N MET A 1 -24.86 2.91 -19.82
CA MET A 1 -25.59 3.62 -18.75
C MET A 1 -24.84 3.53 -17.42
N ILE A 2 -24.52 2.34 -16.92
CA ILE A 2 -23.81 2.15 -15.64
C ILE A 2 -22.45 2.86 -15.61
N GLN A 3 -21.71 2.84 -16.73
CA GLN A 3 -20.41 3.52 -16.80
C GLN A 3 -20.49 5.04 -16.59
N ARG A 4 -21.65 5.64 -16.86
CA ARG A 4 -21.86 7.07 -16.56
C ARG A 4 -22.11 7.33 -15.07
N LEU A 5 -22.72 6.35 -14.39
CA LEU A 5 -22.97 6.40 -12.95
C LEU A 5 -21.72 6.04 -12.14
N LEU A 6 -20.84 5.23 -12.72
CA LEU A 6 -19.59 4.78 -12.13
C LEU A 6 -18.40 5.24 -12.99
N PRO A 7 -18.09 6.54 -12.99
CA PRO A 7 -16.97 7.05 -13.79
C PRO A 7 -15.63 6.49 -13.27
N GLN A 8 -14.66 6.36 -14.17
CA GLN A 8 -13.34 5.85 -13.82
C GLN A 8 -12.70 6.63 -12.66
N ALA A 9 -12.90 7.94 -12.61
CA ALA A 9 -12.38 8.77 -11.52
C ALA A 9 -12.88 8.30 -10.15
N LEU A 10 -14.16 7.96 -10.04
CA LEU A 10 -14.75 7.44 -8.81
C LEU A 10 -14.19 6.07 -8.45
N LEU A 11 -14.10 5.16 -9.42
CA LEU A 11 -13.58 3.81 -9.18
C LEU A 11 -12.14 3.84 -8.69
N LEU A 12 -11.30 4.65 -9.32
CA LEU A 12 -9.90 4.81 -8.91
C LEU A 12 -9.78 5.49 -7.55
N LEU A 13 -10.64 6.47 -7.25
CA LEU A 13 -10.67 7.09 -5.92
C LEU A 13 -11.03 6.08 -4.84
N VAL A 14 -12.07 5.28 -5.04
CA VAL A 14 -12.48 4.24 -4.08
C VAL A 14 -11.35 3.22 -3.88
N ALA A 15 -10.70 2.79 -4.96
CA ALA A 15 -9.56 1.89 -4.87
C ALA A 15 -8.41 2.49 -4.06
N ARG A 16 -8.08 3.76 -4.29
CA ARG A 16 -7.05 4.48 -3.53
C ARG A 16 -7.36 4.52 -2.04
N LEU A 17 -8.59 4.94 -1.70
CA LEU A 17 -9.02 5.06 -0.30
C LEU A 17 -9.01 3.70 0.40
N GLY A 18 -9.53 2.68 -0.25
CA GLY A 18 -9.61 1.33 0.34
C GLY A 18 -8.26 0.73 0.63
N ILE A 19 -7.38 0.71 -0.37
CA ILE A 19 -6.06 0.11 -0.19
C ILE A 19 -5.15 0.97 0.70
N ALA A 20 -5.28 2.29 0.64
CA ALA A 20 -4.57 3.18 1.54
C ALA A 20 -4.93 2.91 2.99
N ALA A 21 -6.22 2.73 3.29
CA ALA A 21 -6.68 2.39 4.64
C ALA A 21 -6.08 1.07 5.13
N VAL A 22 -6.07 0.03 4.29
CA VAL A 22 -5.52 -1.29 4.64
C VAL A 22 -4.07 -1.16 5.10
N PHE A 23 -3.22 -0.53 4.29
CA PHE A 23 -1.80 -0.43 4.62
C PHE A 23 -1.51 0.60 5.72
N PHE A 24 -2.20 1.73 5.73
CA PHE A 24 -2.00 2.73 6.77
C PHE A 24 -2.37 2.21 8.16
N LEU A 25 -3.52 1.57 8.29
CA LEU A 25 -3.94 1.00 9.56
C LEU A 25 -3.00 -0.14 10.00
N SER A 26 -2.51 -0.95 9.06
CA SER A 26 -1.48 -1.95 9.35
C SER A 26 -0.21 -1.29 9.88
N GLY A 27 0.26 -0.22 9.24
CA GLY A 27 1.42 0.54 9.70
C GLY A 27 1.24 1.11 11.10
N ARG A 28 0.06 1.62 11.42
CA ARG A 28 -0.25 2.17 12.75
C ARG A 28 -0.19 1.13 13.86
N THR A 29 -0.40 -0.14 13.56
CA THR A 29 -0.24 -1.21 14.56
C THR A 29 1.21 -1.44 14.96
N LYS A 30 2.16 -0.96 14.18
CA LYS A 30 3.60 -1.20 14.35
C LYS A 30 4.31 -0.09 15.11
N VAL A 31 3.63 1.02 15.39
CA VAL A 31 4.23 2.19 16.03
C VAL A 31 3.46 2.61 17.27
N SER A 32 4.19 3.26 18.20
CA SER A 32 3.60 4.01 19.31
C SER A 32 3.90 5.49 19.08
N GLY A 33 2.93 6.37 19.41
CA GLY A 33 3.08 7.78 19.11
C GLY A 33 3.11 8.06 17.61
N PHE A 34 3.99 8.94 17.16
CA PHE A 34 4.03 9.36 15.75
C PHE A 34 4.60 8.26 14.85
N LEU A 35 5.87 7.91 14.99
CA LEU A 35 6.54 6.89 14.15
C LEU A 35 7.56 6.05 14.92
N SER A 36 7.44 5.94 16.25
CA SER A 36 8.34 5.10 17.03
C SER A 36 7.91 3.65 16.95
N LEU A 37 8.78 2.78 16.44
CA LEU A 37 8.47 1.35 16.32
C LEU A 37 8.35 0.72 17.71
N LYS A 38 7.31 -0.09 17.90
CA LYS A 38 7.10 -0.83 19.14
C LYS A 38 8.13 -1.94 19.29
N PRO A 39 8.49 -2.33 20.54
CA PRO A 39 9.32 -3.54 20.75
C PRO A 39 8.71 -4.79 20.12
N SER A 40 7.39 -4.93 20.14
CA SER A 40 6.67 -6.04 19.52
C SER A 40 6.85 -6.07 17.99
N THR A 41 7.05 -4.92 17.35
CA THR A 41 7.30 -4.84 15.90
C THR A 41 8.65 -5.49 15.55
N TYR A 42 9.70 -5.21 16.31
CA TYR A 42 11.00 -5.84 16.10
C TYR A 42 10.92 -7.37 16.29
N THR A 43 10.20 -7.82 17.32
CA THR A 43 9.98 -9.24 17.56
C THR A 43 9.23 -9.89 16.37
N LEU A 44 8.21 -9.22 15.84
CA LEU A 44 7.43 -9.68 14.70
C LEU A 44 8.32 -9.91 13.48
N PHE A 45 9.24 -8.98 13.17
CA PHE A 45 10.14 -9.09 12.03
C PHE A 45 11.28 -10.07 12.24
N ARG A 46 11.61 -10.41 13.48
CA ARG A 46 12.59 -11.47 13.78
C ARG A 46 12.00 -12.86 13.64
N SER A 47 10.72 -13.03 13.88
CA SER A 47 10.05 -14.34 13.90
C SER A 47 9.12 -14.58 12.70
N GLU A 48 8.04 -13.80 12.55
CA GLU A 48 7.01 -14.04 11.52
C GLU A 48 7.41 -13.46 10.16
N TYR A 49 7.97 -12.24 10.13
CA TYR A 49 8.35 -11.54 8.91
C TYR A 49 9.86 -11.65 8.66
N ALA A 50 10.47 -12.77 9.00
CA ALA A 50 11.91 -12.98 8.80
C ALA A 50 12.21 -13.15 7.31
N LEU A 51 12.73 -12.12 6.68
CA LEU A 51 13.09 -12.13 5.26
C LEU A 51 14.52 -12.67 5.07
N PRO A 52 14.79 -13.42 3.98
CA PRO A 52 16.06 -14.16 3.86
C PRO A 52 17.30 -13.30 3.67
N LEU A 53 17.20 -12.12 3.05
CA LEU A 53 18.36 -11.32 2.65
C LEU A 53 18.45 -9.96 3.34
N ILE A 54 17.43 -9.60 4.14
CA ILE A 54 17.34 -8.27 4.76
C ILE A 54 17.40 -8.44 6.27
N PRO A 55 18.30 -7.71 6.97
CA PRO A 55 18.30 -7.70 8.43
C PRO A 55 16.92 -7.31 8.97
N SER A 56 16.47 -8.00 10.01
CA SER A 56 15.11 -7.84 10.54
C SER A 56 14.80 -6.41 10.98
N ASP A 57 15.76 -5.71 11.58
CA ASP A 57 15.57 -4.34 12.03
C ASP A 57 15.38 -3.38 10.85
N TRP A 58 16.13 -3.57 9.77
CA TRP A 58 15.95 -2.80 8.53
C TRP A 58 14.60 -3.07 7.89
N ALA A 59 14.21 -4.34 7.81
CA ALA A 59 12.92 -4.73 7.26
C ALA A 59 11.77 -4.11 8.09
N ALA A 60 11.88 -4.10 9.42
CA ALA A 60 10.88 -3.50 10.30
C ALA A 60 10.72 -2.00 10.03
N HIS A 61 11.82 -1.26 9.93
CA HIS A 61 11.77 0.19 9.63
C HIS A 61 11.24 0.47 8.23
N LEU A 62 11.78 -0.22 7.21
CA LEU A 62 11.36 -0.01 5.82
C LEU A 62 9.88 -0.30 5.62
N ALA A 63 9.40 -1.43 6.13
CA ALA A 63 7.99 -1.81 6.01
C ALA A 63 7.09 -0.81 6.75
N THR A 64 7.46 -0.43 7.97
CA THR A 64 6.65 0.50 8.77
C THR A 64 6.54 1.87 8.12
N TYR A 65 7.66 2.42 7.64
CA TYR A 65 7.65 3.72 6.96
C TYR A 65 6.93 3.65 5.62
N ALA A 66 7.12 2.57 4.86
CA ALA A 66 6.42 2.37 3.60
C ALA A 66 4.90 2.27 3.80
N GLU A 67 4.45 1.61 4.85
CA GLU A 67 3.03 1.49 5.21
C GLU A 67 2.40 2.82 5.66
N HIS A 68 3.19 3.83 5.93
CA HIS A 68 2.70 5.19 6.19
C HIS A 68 2.82 6.08 4.95
N LEU A 69 3.98 6.10 4.32
CA LEU A 69 4.25 7.00 3.19
C LEU A 69 3.39 6.68 1.97
N PHE A 70 3.44 5.45 1.48
CA PHE A 70 2.76 5.10 0.24
C PHE A 70 1.23 5.18 0.35
N PRO A 71 0.59 4.77 1.45
CA PRO A 71 -0.84 5.02 1.62
C PRO A 71 -1.22 6.50 1.60
N LEU A 72 -0.41 7.38 2.21
CA LEU A 72 -0.68 8.81 2.18
C LEU A 72 -0.57 9.38 0.77
N LEU A 73 0.39 8.91 -0.02
CA LEU A 73 0.51 9.28 -1.42
C LEU A 73 -0.72 8.82 -2.22
N LEU A 74 -1.19 7.60 -1.99
CA LEU A 74 -2.42 7.10 -2.63
C LEU A 74 -3.65 7.89 -2.21
N LEU A 75 -3.74 8.27 -0.93
CA LEU A 75 -4.88 9.01 -0.41
C LEU A 75 -5.09 10.32 -1.16
N VAL A 76 -4.00 11.07 -1.36
CA VAL A 76 -4.06 12.34 -2.09
C VAL A 76 -3.92 12.17 -3.61
N GLY A 77 -3.52 11.00 -4.08
CA GLY A 77 -3.30 10.72 -5.49
C GLY A 77 -2.04 11.35 -6.05
N LEU A 78 -0.98 11.43 -5.24
CA LEU A 78 0.32 11.94 -5.65
C LEU A 78 1.29 10.78 -5.85
N LEU A 79 2.01 10.76 -6.96
CA LEU A 79 2.91 9.67 -7.34
C LEU A 79 2.20 8.31 -7.24
N THR A 80 0.98 8.24 -7.72
CA THR A 80 0.08 7.09 -7.53
C THR A 80 0.67 5.81 -8.09
N ARG A 81 1.22 5.83 -9.30
CA ARG A 81 1.80 4.63 -9.92
C ARG A 81 3.01 4.09 -9.16
N PRO A 82 4.02 4.92 -8.81
CA PRO A 82 5.13 4.44 -7.99
C PRO A 82 4.68 3.92 -6.61
N ALA A 83 3.75 4.62 -5.96
CA ALA A 83 3.22 4.18 -4.67
C ALA A 83 2.48 2.84 -4.78
N ALA A 84 1.64 2.68 -5.80
CA ALA A 84 0.94 1.43 -6.06
C ALA A 84 1.93 0.29 -6.37
N ALA A 85 2.96 0.56 -7.15
CA ALA A 85 4.01 -0.42 -7.46
C ALA A 85 4.75 -0.86 -6.19
N ALA A 86 5.09 0.07 -5.31
CA ALA A 86 5.77 -0.23 -4.05
C ALA A 86 4.91 -1.11 -3.14
N LEU A 87 3.63 -0.78 -2.97
CA LEU A 87 2.71 -1.59 -2.16
C LEU A 87 2.41 -2.94 -2.79
N LEU A 88 2.36 -3.02 -4.12
CA LEU A 88 2.23 -4.29 -4.83
C LEU A 88 3.45 -5.18 -4.61
N GLY A 89 4.65 -4.60 -4.65
CA GLY A 89 5.89 -5.28 -4.31
C GLY A 89 5.90 -5.82 -2.88
N MET A 90 5.43 -5.01 -1.91
CA MET A 90 5.26 -5.46 -0.52
C MET A 90 4.27 -6.61 -0.41
N THR A 91 3.15 -6.53 -1.11
CA THR A 91 2.14 -7.60 -1.17
C THR A 91 2.76 -8.89 -1.67
N LEU A 92 3.56 -8.83 -2.73
CA LEU A 92 4.24 -9.98 -3.30
C LEU A 92 5.24 -10.59 -2.31
N VAL A 93 6.03 -9.76 -1.62
CA VAL A 93 6.97 -10.21 -0.60
C VAL A 93 6.24 -10.92 0.55
N ILE A 94 5.15 -10.35 1.03
CA ILE A 94 4.35 -10.95 2.09
C ILE A 94 3.76 -12.29 1.62
N GLU A 95 3.27 -12.38 0.39
CA GLU A 95 2.71 -13.62 -0.16
C GLU A 95 3.75 -14.72 -0.26
N VAL A 96 4.93 -14.40 -0.78
CA VAL A 96 5.97 -15.41 -1.05
C VAL A 96 6.69 -15.85 0.23
N PHE A 97 7.01 -14.91 1.14
CA PHE A 97 7.92 -15.17 2.25
C PHE A 97 7.26 -15.20 3.62
N VAL A 98 6.05 -14.70 3.78
CA VAL A 98 5.45 -14.52 5.09
C VAL A 98 4.16 -15.33 5.26
N TYR A 99 3.14 -15.06 4.48
CA TYR A 99 1.81 -15.66 4.60
C TYR A 99 1.29 -16.17 3.26
N PRO A 100 1.88 -17.26 2.69
CA PRO A 100 1.39 -17.81 1.40
C PRO A 100 -0.08 -18.23 1.43
N GLU A 101 -0.56 -18.68 2.59
CA GLU A 101 -1.94 -19.12 2.77
C GLU A 101 -2.97 -17.99 2.71
N ALA A 102 -2.53 -16.74 2.89
CA ALA A 102 -3.39 -15.56 2.82
C ALA A 102 -3.56 -15.03 1.39
N TRP A 103 -3.31 -15.85 0.38
CA TRP A 103 -3.35 -15.44 -1.02
C TRP A 103 -4.67 -14.81 -1.46
N PRO A 104 -5.86 -15.21 -0.96
CA PRO A 104 -7.09 -14.50 -1.34
C PRO A 104 -7.10 -13.04 -0.92
N THR A 105 -6.60 -12.73 0.27
CA THR A 105 -6.45 -11.36 0.76
C THR A 105 -5.46 -10.59 -0.09
N HIS A 106 -4.30 -11.17 -0.37
CA HIS A 106 -3.26 -10.52 -1.18
C HIS A 106 -3.71 -10.31 -2.62
N LEU A 107 -4.48 -11.23 -3.17
CA LEU A 107 -5.07 -11.09 -4.49
C LEU A 107 -6.10 -9.94 -4.52
N THR A 108 -6.87 -9.78 -3.46
CA THR A 108 -7.79 -8.64 -3.30
C THR A 108 -7.01 -7.30 -3.31
N TRP A 109 -5.90 -7.23 -2.59
CA TRP A 109 -5.04 -6.04 -2.61
C TRP A 109 -4.48 -5.77 -4.00
N ALA A 110 -4.02 -6.80 -4.70
CA ALA A 110 -3.56 -6.68 -6.08
C ALA A 110 -4.67 -6.19 -7.00
N GLY A 111 -5.90 -6.66 -6.80
CA GLY A 111 -7.07 -6.21 -7.55
C GLY A 111 -7.36 -4.72 -7.42
N LEU A 112 -6.96 -4.11 -6.31
CA LEU A 112 -7.05 -2.65 -6.10
C LEU A 112 -5.81 -1.92 -6.61
N LEU A 113 -4.62 -2.50 -6.41
CA LEU A 113 -3.35 -1.85 -6.76
C LEU A 113 -3.05 -1.90 -8.26
N LEU A 114 -3.39 -2.97 -8.96
CA LEU A 114 -3.13 -3.10 -10.39
C LEU A 114 -3.83 -2.02 -11.22
N PRO A 115 -5.12 -1.72 -11.02
CA PRO A 115 -5.75 -0.59 -11.71
C PRO A 115 -5.07 0.75 -11.43
N LEU A 116 -4.62 0.98 -10.19
CA LEU A 116 -3.90 2.20 -9.83
C LEU A 116 -2.53 2.28 -10.51
N LEU A 117 -1.86 1.15 -10.65
CA LEU A 117 -0.60 1.07 -11.39
C LEU A 117 -0.82 1.34 -12.88
N ALA A 118 -1.86 0.75 -13.46
CA ALA A 118 -2.15 0.85 -14.89
C ALA A 118 -2.68 2.23 -15.29
N TYR A 119 -3.64 2.75 -14.54
CA TYR A 119 -4.38 3.97 -14.91
C TYR A 119 -3.99 5.19 -14.08
N GLY A 120 -3.20 5.02 -13.02
CA GLY A 120 -2.87 6.11 -12.11
C GLY A 120 -4.02 6.45 -11.17
N GLY A 121 -3.97 7.65 -10.58
CA GLY A 121 -4.93 8.09 -9.57
C GLY A 121 -6.27 8.57 -10.10
N GLY A 122 -6.39 8.74 -11.41
CA GLY A 122 -7.60 9.23 -12.05
C GLY A 122 -7.71 10.76 -12.07
N ALA A 123 -8.85 11.24 -12.56
CA ALA A 123 -9.09 12.68 -12.72
C ALA A 123 -9.12 13.43 -11.37
N TRP A 124 -9.48 12.73 -10.29
CA TRP A 124 -9.59 13.32 -8.94
C TRP A 124 -8.34 13.07 -8.11
N SER A 125 -7.17 13.33 -8.69
CA SER A 125 -5.87 13.09 -8.05
C SER A 125 -4.99 14.33 -8.16
N LEU A 126 -4.02 14.47 -7.24
CA LEU A 126 -3.01 15.52 -7.32
C LEU A 126 -2.10 15.33 -8.53
N ASP A 127 -1.82 14.08 -8.94
CA ASP A 127 -1.05 13.81 -10.15
C ASP A 127 -1.68 14.48 -11.37
N ARG A 128 -3.00 14.37 -11.50
CA ARG A 128 -3.72 15.01 -12.60
C ARG A 128 -3.61 16.53 -12.53
N ARG A 129 -3.75 17.07 -11.33
CA ARG A 129 -3.73 18.51 -11.11
C ARG A 129 -2.35 19.13 -11.35
N LEU A 130 -1.30 18.45 -10.88
CA LEU A 130 0.07 18.95 -10.94
C LEU A 130 0.77 18.64 -12.26
N PHE A 131 0.52 17.46 -12.82
CA PHE A 131 1.24 16.97 -14.00
C PHE A 131 0.37 16.84 -15.25
N GLY A 132 -0.92 17.13 -15.15
CA GLY A 132 -1.86 17.03 -16.27
C GLY A 132 -2.19 15.60 -16.70
N LYS A 133 -1.68 14.59 -15.97
CA LYS A 133 -1.90 13.16 -16.23
C LYS A 133 -2.27 12.45 -14.92
N PRO A 134 -3.19 11.50 -14.97
CA PRO A 134 -3.52 10.70 -13.78
C PRO A 134 -2.38 9.79 -13.34
#